data_1a75a736746298991bf6f146d88a02df
#
_entry.id   1a75a736746298991bf6f146d88a02df
#
_cell.length_a   1.000
_cell.length_b   1.000
_cell.length_c   1.000
_cell.angle_alpha   90.00
_cell.angle_beta   90.00
_cell.angle_gamma   90.00
#
_symmetry.space_group_name_H-M   'P 1'
#
loop_
_entity.id
_entity.type
_entity.pdbx_description
1 polymer ?
#
loop_
_entity_poly.entity_id
_entity_poly.type
_entity_poly.pdbx_seq_one_letter_code
_entity_poly.pdbx_strand_id
1 'polypeptide(L)'
;ESVADIEAFWRQVDGEVCLKARRGGYDGHGVWFPKSEGECVELVTRLLDAGMLLMAEQKVRLARELSAMVARTPSGVTQPWPVVESVQVDGICKEAIAPAPGLSAELQQEAQALAVLVATELNVTGVLAVELFETIDVAGRPVILVNELAMRPHNTGHWTQDGCVTDQFEQHIRAVLDWQLGDVGL
;
A
#
# COMPACT_ATOMS: atom_id res chain seq x y z
N GLU A 1 17.20 -3.96 -15.15
CA GLU A 1 18.10 -3.24 -14.22
C GLU A 1 19.14 -2.39 -14.98
N SER A 2 18.86 -2.07 -16.22
CA SER A 2 19.68 -1.26 -17.12
C SER A 2 18.82 -0.20 -17.80
N VAL A 3 19.47 0.76 -18.48
CA VAL A 3 18.78 1.75 -19.32
C VAL A 3 17.97 1.07 -20.43
N ALA A 4 18.48 0.00 -21.03
CA ALA A 4 17.75 -0.74 -22.05
C ALA A 4 16.47 -1.41 -21.54
N ASP A 5 16.49 -1.88 -20.29
CA ASP A 5 15.29 -2.47 -19.65
C ASP A 5 14.20 -1.41 -19.46
N ILE A 6 14.57 -0.19 -19.06
CA ILE A 6 13.58 0.87 -18.86
C ILE A 6 13.02 1.40 -20.18
N GLU A 7 13.83 1.50 -21.23
CA GLU A 7 13.35 1.87 -22.58
C GLU A 7 12.33 0.85 -23.10
N ALA A 8 12.61 -0.47 -22.90
CA ALA A 8 11.67 -1.52 -23.28
C ALA A 8 10.38 -1.45 -22.48
N PHE A 9 10.49 -1.22 -21.16
CA PHE A 9 9.33 -1.10 -20.29
C PHE A 9 8.51 0.15 -20.59
N TRP A 10 9.15 1.29 -20.87
CA TRP A 10 8.49 2.53 -21.28
C TRP A 10 7.55 2.31 -22.48
N ARG A 11 8.03 1.59 -23.49
CA ARG A 11 7.23 1.26 -24.68
C ARG A 11 6.11 0.25 -24.38
N GLN A 12 6.37 -0.69 -23.46
CA GLN A 12 5.37 -1.70 -23.06
C GLN A 12 4.16 -1.07 -22.35
N VAL A 13 4.37 0.00 -21.58
CA VAL A 13 3.33 0.66 -20.77
C VAL A 13 2.91 2.02 -21.33
N ASP A 14 3.22 2.30 -22.60
CA ASP A 14 2.83 3.53 -23.30
C ASP A 14 3.26 4.82 -22.57
N GLY A 15 4.44 4.78 -21.95
CA GLY A 15 4.99 5.92 -21.21
C GLY A 15 4.40 6.12 -19.81
N GLU A 16 3.42 5.36 -19.40
CA GLU A 16 2.84 5.42 -18.05
C GLU A 16 3.76 4.68 -17.06
N VAL A 17 4.88 5.32 -16.72
CA VAL A 17 5.90 4.75 -15.83
C VAL A 17 5.92 5.45 -14.48
N CYS A 18 5.97 4.66 -13.41
CA CYS A 18 6.36 5.05 -12.06
C CYS A 18 7.69 4.39 -11.73
N LEU A 19 8.71 5.19 -11.39
CA LEU A 19 9.98 4.68 -10.89
C LEU A 19 9.99 4.73 -9.37
N LYS A 20 10.48 3.68 -8.74
CA LYS A 20 10.63 3.60 -7.28
C LYS A 20 12.04 3.18 -6.90
N ALA A 21 12.58 3.78 -5.85
CA ALA A 21 13.76 3.24 -5.18
C ALA A 21 13.40 1.90 -4.53
N ARG A 22 14.23 0.86 -4.73
CA ARG A 22 13.99 -0.46 -4.12
C ARG A 22 14.17 -0.47 -2.60
N ARG A 23 14.84 0.53 -2.04
CA ARG A 23 15.08 0.68 -0.61
C ARG A 23 15.15 2.15 -0.24
N GLY A 24 14.78 2.47 1.00
CA GLY A 24 14.91 3.81 1.57
C GLY A 24 13.85 4.80 1.10
N GLY A 25 12.79 4.35 0.42
CA GLY A 25 11.62 5.17 0.10
C GLY A 25 10.72 5.31 1.33
N TYR A 26 10.16 6.51 1.53
CA TYR A 26 9.13 6.81 2.54
C TYR A 26 8.45 8.14 2.18
N ASP A 27 7.21 8.31 2.52
CA ASP A 27 6.44 9.57 2.36
C ASP A 27 6.64 10.22 0.98
N GLY A 28 6.54 9.45 -0.10
CA GLY A 28 6.75 9.90 -1.49
C GLY A 28 8.22 10.10 -1.89
N HIS A 29 9.18 10.01 -0.96
CA HIS A 29 10.60 10.02 -1.30
C HIS A 29 11.00 8.73 -2.01
N GLY A 30 11.80 8.87 -3.09
CA GLY A 30 12.23 7.72 -3.89
C GLY A 30 11.18 7.24 -4.88
N VAL A 31 10.20 8.08 -5.22
CA VAL A 31 9.19 7.84 -6.25
C VAL A 31 9.28 8.96 -7.30
N TRP A 32 9.29 8.60 -8.58
CA TRP A 32 9.40 9.55 -9.68
C TRP A 32 8.43 9.19 -10.80
N PHE A 33 7.91 10.23 -11.46
CA PHE A 33 6.97 10.13 -12.57
C PHE A 33 7.53 10.89 -13.79
N PRO A 34 8.47 10.30 -14.56
CA PRO A 34 9.04 10.94 -15.73
C PRO A 34 7.95 11.19 -16.78
N LYS A 35 8.05 12.33 -17.48
CA LYS A 35 7.03 12.78 -18.44
C LYS A 35 7.39 12.45 -19.89
N SER A 36 8.60 11.97 -20.15
CA SER A 36 9.07 11.54 -21.46
C SER A 36 10.09 10.41 -21.36
N GLU A 37 10.27 9.65 -22.44
CA GLU A 37 11.28 8.57 -22.51
C GLU A 37 12.69 9.12 -22.23
N GLY A 38 13.03 10.29 -22.78
CA GLY A 38 14.33 10.94 -22.54
C GLY A 38 14.55 11.30 -21.07
N GLU A 39 13.56 11.94 -20.43
CA GLU A 39 13.60 12.24 -18.99
C GLU A 39 13.74 10.96 -18.14
N CYS A 40 13.03 9.91 -18.52
CA CYS A 40 13.10 8.62 -17.83
C CYS A 40 14.51 8.02 -17.92
N VAL A 41 15.10 8.01 -19.10
CA VAL A 41 16.46 7.50 -19.34
C VAL A 41 17.51 8.31 -18.57
N GLU A 42 17.45 9.64 -18.64
CA GLU A 42 18.37 10.52 -17.90
C GLU A 42 18.27 10.31 -16.39
N LEU A 43 17.04 10.22 -15.86
CA LEU A 43 16.79 9.99 -14.45
C LEU A 43 17.33 8.62 -13.99
N VAL A 44 17.03 7.56 -14.73
CA VAL A 44 17.49 6.19 -14.42
C VAL A 44 19.01 6.13 -14.47
N THR A 45 19.65 6.69 -15.51
CA THR A 45 21.12 6.74 -15.62
C THR A 45 21.74 7.41 -14.40
N ARG A 46 21.28 8.61 -14.06
CA ARG A 46 21.78 9.37 -12.91
C ARG A 46 21.64 8.60 -11.59
N LEU A 47 20.48 7.94 -11.37
CA LEU A 47 20.21 7.23 -10.12
C LEU A 47 21.02 5.92 -10.03
N LEU A 48 21.18 5.20 -11.14
CA LEU A 48 22.03 4.00 -11.18
C LEU A 48 23.52 4.35 -10.98
N ASP A 49 24.02 5.44 -11.58
CA ASP A 49 25.38 5.93 -11.37
C ASP A 49 25.63 6.34 -9.91
N ALA A 50 24.58 6.79 -9.21
CA ALA A 50 24.61 7.05 -7.78
C ALA A 50 24.51 5.78 -6.92
N GLY A 51 24.46 4.58 -7.53
CA GLY A 51 24.36 3.31 -6.83
C GLY A 51 22.97 2.97 -6.31
N MET A 52 21.94 3.70 -6.75
CA MET A 52 20.55 3.44 -6.32
C MET A 52 19.94 2.32 -7.15
N LEU A 53 19.42 1.29 -6.48
CA LEU A 53 18.66 0.23 -7.13
C LEU A 53 17.22 0.69 -7.35
N LEU A 54 16.72 0.53 -8.57
CA LEU A 54 15.41 0.98 -8.99
C LEU A 54 14.46 -0.18 -9.30
N MET A 55 13.18 0.12 -9.25
CA MET A 55 12.08 -0.67 -9.75
C MET A 55 11.21 0.24 -10.65
N ALA A 56 10.71 -0.30 -11.74
CA ALA A 56 9.74 0.39 -12.60
C ALA A 56 8.41 -0.34 -12.54
N GLU A 57 7.35 0.41 -12.34
CA GLU A 57 5.97 -0.07 -12.34
C GLU A 57 5.16 0.71 -13.37
N GLN A 58 4.09 0.09 -13.85
CA GLN A 58 3.10 0.83 -14.62
C GLN A 58 2.39 1.84 -13.70
N LYS A 59 2.37 3.10 -14.11
CA LYS A 59 1.62 4.12 -13.38
C LYS A 59 0.13 3.82 -13.41
N VAL A 60 -0.48 3.70 -12.25
CA VAL A 60 -1.91 3.43 -12.10
C VAL A 60 -2.69 4.73 -12.21
N ARG A 61 -3.78 4.71 -12.99
CA ARG A 61 -4.80 5.77 -12.97
C ARG A 61 -5.77 5.51 -11.85
N LEU A 62 -5.37 5.87 -10.64
CA LEU A 62 -6.16 5.61 -9.44
C LEU A 62 -7.37 6.53 -9.34
N ALA A 63 -8.49 5.97 -8.85
CA ALA A 63 -9.66 6.73 -8.43
C ALA A 63 -9.44 7.33 -7.03
N ARG A 64 -8.87 6.53 -6.12
CA ARG A 64 -8.45 6.91 -4.77
C ARG A 64 -7.48 5.88 -4.18
N GLU A 65 -6.88 6.26 -3.06
CA GLU A 65 -6.04 5.37 -2.27
C GLU A 65 -6.81 4.79 -1.09
N LEU A 66 -6.59 3.51 -0.80
CA LEU A 66 -7.19 2.79 0.30
C LEU A 66 -6.11 2.15 1.16
N SER A 67 -6.46 1.79 2.39
CA SER A 67 -5.61 0.97 3.25
C SER A 67 -6.44 -0.11 3.94
N ALA A 68 -5.99 -1.36 3.80
CA ALA A 68 -6.53 -2.50 4.51
C ALA A 68 -5.52 -2.94 5.58
N MET A 69 -5.93 -2.83 6.86
CA MET A 69 -5.08 -3.19 7.99
C MET A 69 -5.54 -4.51 8.60
N VAL A 70 -4.57 -5.31 9.02
CA VAL A 70 -4.82 -6.58 9.72
C VAL A 70 -3.78 -6.79 10.83
N ALA A 71 -4.22 -7.29 11.97
CA ALA A 71 -3.33 -7.85 12.98
C ALA A 71 -3.27 -9.37 12.81
N ARG A 72 -2.08 -9.96 13.00
CA ARG A 72 -1.88 -11.41 12.97
C ARG A 72 -0.95 -11.84 14.09
N THR A 73 -1.35 -12.88 14.82
CA THR A 73 -0.54 -13.52 15.87
C THR A 73 0.43 -14.56 15.29
N PRO A 74 1.50 -14.95 16.00
CA PRO A 74 2.34 -16.11 15.64
C PRO A 74 1.55 -17.39 15.44
N SER A 75 0.52 -17.63 16.28
CA SER A 75 -0.38 -18.80 16.15
C SER A 75 -1.30 -18.75 14.93
N GLY A 76 -1.31 -17.62 14.18
CA GLY A 76 -2.05 -17.49 12.92
C GLY A 76 -3.44 -16.89 13.04
N VAL A 77 -3.85 -16.44 14.21
CA VAL A 77 -5.12 -15.72 14.38
C VAL A 77 -5.02 -14.35 13.73
N THR A 78 -6.00 -13.96 12.93
CA THR A 78 -6.04 -12.68 12.21
C THR A 78 -7.26 -11.86 12.59
N GLN A 79 -7.12 -10.53 12.62
CA GLN A 79 -8.22 -9.60 12.86
C GLN A 79 -8.04 -8.38 11.94
N PRO A 80 -8.80 -8.27 10.84
CA PRO A 80 -8.77 -7.09 9.97
C PRO A 80 -9.66 -5.97 10.52
N TRP A 81 -9.22 -4.70 10.32
CA TRP A 81 -10.05 -3.52 10.52
C TRP A 81 -10.91 -3.21 9.30
N PRO A 82 -11.92 -2.33 9.43
CA PRO A 82 -12.55 -1.72 8.27
C PRO A 82 -11.52 -1.08 7.34
N VAL A 83 -11.76 -1.19 6.03
CA VAL A 83 -10.93 -0.52 5.02
C VAL A 83 -11.12 0.98 5.13
N VAL A 84 -10.03 1.73 5.03
CA VAL A 84 -10.05 3.20 5.11
C VAL A 84 -9.65 3.82 3.77
N GLU A 85 -10.19 5.00 3.48
CA GLU A 85 -9.68 5.86 2.42
C GLU A 85 -8.51 6.66 2.98
N SER A 86 -7.40 6.68 2.24
CA SER A 86 -6.19 7.43 2.56
C SER A 86 -6.06 8.61 1.61
N VAL A 87 -6.21 9.82 2.15
CA VAL A 87 -6.01 11.04 1.37
C VAL A 87 -4.57 11.46 1.47
N GLN A 88 -3.85 11.38 0.34
CA GLN A 88 -2.45 11.75 0.25
C GLN A 88 -2.30 13.17 -0.30
N VAL A 89 -1.40 13.93 0.31
CA VAL A 89 -0.97 15.26 -0.17
C VAL A 89 0.56 15.27 -0.17
N ASP A 90 1.16 15.48 -1.32
CA ASP A 90 2.62 15.48 -1.52
C ASP A 90 3.30 14.18 -0.99
N GLY A 91 2.64 13.03 -1.17
CA GLY A 91 3.13 11.73 -0.73
C GLY A 91 3.00 11.47 0.78
N ILE A 92 2.27 12.32 1.50
CA ILE A 92 2.05 12.18 2.95
C ILE A 92 0.55 11.96 3.21
N CYS A 93 0.22 10.94 3.99
CA CYS A 93 -1.14 10.71 4.45
C CYS A 93 -1.61 11.89 5.33
N LYS A 94 -2.57 12.66 4.84
CA LYS A 94 -3.16 13.79 5.55
C LYS A 94 -4.45 13.44 6.28
N GLU A 95 -5.26 12.59 5.68
CA GLU A 95 -6.51 12.13 6.26
C GLU A 95 -6.67 10.63 6.05
N ALA A 96 -7.24 9.97 7.03
CA ALA A 96 -7.71 8.58 6.94
C ALA A 96 -9.19 8.57 7.32
N ILE A 97 -10.05 8.17 6.39
CA ILE A 97 -11.50 8.19 6.57
C ILE A 97 -11.98 6.74 6.72
N ALA A 98 -12.52 6.41 7.88
CA ALA A 98 -12.95 5.07 8.25
C ALA A 98 -14.45 5.01 8.60
N PRO A 99 -15.20 4.04 8.07
CA PRO A 99 -14.85 3.20 6.92
C PRO A 99 -14.74 4.01 5.62
N ALA A 100 -14.06 3.49 4.60
CA ALA A 100 -13.88 4.15 3.31
C ALA A 100 -15.24 4.53 2.69
N PRO A 101 -15.53 5.84 2.45
CA PRO A 101 -16.83 6.27 1.98
C PRO A 101 -17.17 5.67 0.61
N GLY A 102 -18.40 5.13 0.46
CA GLY A 102 -18.89 4.60 -0.82
C GLY A 102 -18.14 3.36 -1.35
N LEU A 103 -17.25 2.76 -0.57
CA LEU A 103 -16.65 1.47 -0.93
C LEU A 103 -17.72 0.38 -0.86
N SER A 104 -17.87 -0.41 -1.94
CA SER A 104 -18.84 -1.50 -1.93
C SER A 104 -18.46 -2.58 -0.92
N ALA A 105 -19.45 -3.31 -0.42
CA ALA A 105 -19.22 -4.41 0.52
C ALA A 105 -18.30 -5.49 -0.08
N GLU A 106 -18.42 -5.74 -1.39
CA GLU A 106 -17.60 -6.71 -2.12
C GLU A 106 -16.14 -6.28 -2.14
N LEU A 107 -15.84 -5.02 -2.51
CA LEU A 107 -14.47 -4.49 -2.54
C LEU A 107 -13.87 -4.39 -1.14
N GLN A 108 -14.68 -4.06 -0.12
CA GLN A 108 -14.22 -4.08 1.26
C GLN A 108 -13.80 -5.49 1.69
N GLN A 109 -14.62 -6.50 1.40
CA GLN A 109 -14.29 -7.89 1.71
C GLN A 109 -13.07 -8.37 0.94
N GLU A 110 -12.95 -8.01 -0.34
CA GLU A 110 -11.78 -8.34 -1.17
C GLU A 110 -10.50 -7.73 -0.59
N ALA A 111 -10.51 -6.44 -0.22
CA ALA A 111 -9.38 -5.77 0.38
C ALA A 111 -8.95 -6.38 1.72
N GLN A 112 -9.93 -6.70 2.59
CA GLN A 112 -9.66 -7.36 3.87
C GLN A 112 -9.10 -8.78 3.67
N ALA A 113 -9.70 -9.56 2.76
CA ALA A 113 -9.22 -10.91 2.44
C ALA A 113 -7.80 -10.89 1.86
N LEU A 114 -7.49 -9.91 1.01
CA LEU A 114 -6.15 -9.70 0.47
C LEU A 114 -5.14 -9.38 1.58
N ALA A 115 -5.48 -8.48 2.52
CA ALA A 115 -4.61 -8.15 3.64
C ALA A 115 -4.34 -9.38 4.54
N VAL A 116 -5.37 -10.18 4.82
CA VAL A 116 -5.24 -11.43 5.58
C VAL A 116 -4.37 -12.44 4.84
N LEU A 117 -4.56 -12.60 3.53
CA LEU A 117 -3.75 -13.49 2.69
C LEU A 117 -2.28 -13.08 2.72
N VAL A 118 -1.98 -11.80 2.47
CA VAL A 118 -0.61 -11.28 2.50
C VAL A 118 0.04 -11.47 3.88
N ALA A 119 -0.69 -11.15 4.96
CA ALA A 119 -0.18 -11.35 6.32
C ALA A 119 0.13 -12.82 6.61
N THR A 120 -0.67 -13.73 6.08
CA THR A 120 -0.52 -15.18 6.28
C THR A 120 0.67 -15.73 5.48
N GLU A 121 0.73 -15.42 4.18
CA GLU A 121 1.80 -15.90 3.29
C GLU A 121 3.19 -15.38 3.70
N LEU A 122 3.26 -14.15 4.20
CA LEU A 122 4.51 -13.56 4.68
C LEU A 122 4.80 -13.86 6.15
N ASN A 123 3.96 -14.64 6.84
CA ASN A 123 4.08 -14.94 8.27
C ASN A 123 4.27 -13.68 9.13
N VAL A 124 3.53 -12.62 8.82
CA VAL A 124 3.59 -11.37 9.59
C VAL A 124 3.16 -11.62 11.02
N THR A 125 3.89 -11.05 11.97
CA THR A 125 3.51 -10.99 13.39
C THR A 125 3.33 -9.53 13.79
N GLY A 126 2.17 -9.20 14.33
CA GLY A 126 1.79 -7.82 14.64
C GLY A 126 0.83 -7.23 13.61
N VAL A 127 0.85 -5.92 13.43
CA VAL A 127 0.02 -5.21 12.47
C VAL A 127 0.70 -5.12 11.11
N LEU A 128 -0.06 -5.39 10.06
CA LEU A 128 0.26 -5.11 8.66
C LEU A 128 -0.76 -4.12 8.12
N ALA A 129 -0.31 -3.08 7.45
CA ALA A 129 -1.11 -2.27 6.55
C ALA A 129 -0.74 -2.61 5.10
N VAL A 130 -1.76 -2.88 4.29
CA VAL A 130 -1.63 -3.03 2.84
C VAL A 130 -2.20 -1.78 2.21
N GLU A 131 -1.35 -0.97 1.60
CA GLU A 131 -1.79 0.19 0.83
C GLU A 131 -2.28 -0.26 -0.55
N LEU A 132 -3.41 0.28 -0.96
CA LEU A 132 -4.15 -0.18 -2.13
C LEU A 132 -4.53 1.02 -3.01
N PHE A 133 -4.54 0.79 -4.31
CA PHE A 133 -5.15 1.70 -5.28
C PHE A 133 -6.51 1.14 -5.73
N GLU A 134 -7.57 1.93 -5.58
CA GLU A 134 -8.80 1.68 -6.31
C GLU A 134 -8.70 2.29 -7.70
N THR A 135 -8.97 1.49 -8.72
CA THR A 135 -8.95 1.88 -10.12
C THR A 135 -10.07 1.21 -10.89
N ILE A 136 -10.17 1.48 -12.18
CA ILE A 136 -11.18 0.90 -13.08
C ILE A 136 -10.47 -0.01 -14.08
N ASP A 137 -10.95 -1.24 -14.21
CA ASP A 137 -10.45 -2.19 -15.21
C ASP A 137 -10.91 -1.83 -16.63
N VAL A 138 -10.45 -2.59 -17.61
CA VAL A 138 -10.81 -2.40 -19.03
C VAL A 138 -12.29 -2.64 -19.32
N ALA A 139 -13.01 -3.30 -18.42
CA ALA A 139 -14.47 -3.51 -18.51
C ALA A 139 -15.28 -2.43 -17.76
N GLY A 140 -14.62 -1.42 -17.19
CA GLY A 140 -15.27 -0.35 -16.43
C GLY A 140 -15.65 -0.74 -15.01
N ARG A 141 -15.10 -1.83 -14.45
CA ARG A 141 -15.39 -2.28 -13.10
C ARG A 141 -14.33 -1.77 -12.12
N PRO A 142 -14.73 -1.32 -10.92
CA PRO A 142 -13.79 -0.97 -9.88
C PRO A 142 -13.01 -2.24 -9.43
N VAL A 143 -11.70 -2.09 -9.31
CA VAL A 143 -10.76 -3.12 -8.85
C VAL A 143 -9.74 -2.50 -7.91
N ILE A 144 -9.13 -3.32 -7.06
CA ILE A 144 -8.05 -2.91 -6.17
C ILE A 144 -6.72 -3.50 -6.59
N LEU A 145 -5.66 -2.70 -6.48
CA LEU A 145 -4.28 -3.09 -6.75
C LEU A 145 -3.43 -2.81 -5.51
N VAL A 146 -2.48 -3.68 -5.22
CA VAL A 146 -1.52 -3.45 -4.12
C VAL A 146 -0.52 -2.39 -4.54
N ASN A 147 -0.31 -1.39 -3.67
CA ASN A 147 0.75 -0.40 -3.81
C ASN A 147 1.99 -0.81 -3.00
N GLU A 148 1.86 -0.84 -1.67
CA GLU A 148 2.97 -1.21 -0.79
C GLU A 148 2.50 -1.85 0.51
N LEU A 149 3.46 -2.36 1.29
CA LEU A 149 3.22 -3.05 2.55
C LEU A 149 3.97 -2.35 3.68
N ALA A 150 3.30 -2.13 4.80
CA ALA A 150 3.91 -1.62 6.02
C ALA A 150 3.68 -2.61 7.18
N MET A 151 4.73 -3.34 7.57
CA MET A 151 4.67 -4.36 8.64
C MET A 151 4.85 -3.71 10.02
N ARG A 152 4.00 -2.77 10.37
CA ARG A 152 4.02 -1.98 11.59
C ARG A 152 2.70 -1.24 11.77
N PRO A 153 2.41 -0.67 12.96
CA PRO A 153 1.37 0.36 13.08
C PRO A 153 1.57 1.47 12.04
N HIS A 154 0.49 1.93 11.44
CA HIS A 154 0.50 2.76 10.24
C HIS A 154 -0.27 4.07 10.42
N ASN A 155 0.08 5.10 9.61
CA ASN A 155 -0.60 6.40 9.64
C ASN A 155 -2.10 6.27 9.39
N THR A 156 -2.49 5.40 8.45
CA THR A 156 -3.90 5.13 8.14
C THR A 156 -4.66 4.41 9.25
N GLY A 157 -3.98 3.99 10.33
CA GLY A 157 -4.58 3.36 11.50
C GLY A 157 -4.69 4.26 12.73
N HIS A 158 -4.25 5.53 12.67
CA HIS A 158 -4.30 6.42 13.85
C HIS A 158 -5.72 6.71 14.34
N TRP A 159 -6.70 6.71 13.44
CA TRP A 159 -8.11 6.89 13.79
C TRP A 159 -8.62 5.80 14.77
N THR A 160 -7.98 4.63 14.82
CA THR A 160 -8.39 3.53 15.70
C THR A 160 -8.29 3.87 17.17
N GLN A 161 -7.45 4.86 17.56
CA GLN A 161 -7.26 5.28 18.95
C GLN A 161 -8.56 5.82 19.57
N ASP A 162 -9.37 6.52 18.76
CA ASP A 162 -10.63 7.09 19.23
C ASP A 162 -11.85 6.43 18.57
N GLY A 163 -11.64 5.67 17.49
CA GLY A 163 -12.69 5.09 16.65
C GLY A 163 -12.89 3.58 16.81
N CYS A 164 -12.06 2.88 17.57
CA CYS A 164 -12.20 1.43 17.80
C CYS A 164 -12.15 1.05 19.27
N VAL A 165 -12.71 -0.10 19.59
CA VAL A 165 -12.61 -0.69 20.94
C VAL A 165 -11.16 -1.00 21.27
N THR A 166 -10.42 -1.56 20.30
CA THR A 166 -9.00 -1.86 20.43
C THR A 166 -8.24 -1.15 19.30
N ASP A 167 -7.35 -0.24 19.67
CA ASP A 167 -6.55 0.50 18.71
C ASP A 167 -5.41 -0.32 18.09
N GLN A 168 -4.77 0.21 17.05
CA GLN A 168 -3.71 -0.49 16.34
C GLN A 168 -2.46 -0.77 17.20
N PHE A 169 -2.16 0.06 18.19
CA PHE A 169 -0.96 -0.10 19.00
C PHE A 169 -1.17 -1.19 20.05
N GLU A 170 -2.30 -1.18 20.76
CA GLU A 170 -2.69 -2.26 21.66
C GLU A 170 -2.79 -3.57 20.89
N GLN A 171 -3.46 -3.58 19.75
CA GLN A 171 -3.62 -4.77 18.93
C GLN A 171 -2.28 -5.31 18.42
N HIS A 172 -1.33 -4.42 18.09
CA HIS A 172 0.02 -4.82 17.71
C HIS A 172 0.73 -5.57 18.85
N ILE A 173 0.65 -5.05 20.06
CA ILE A 173 1.25 -5.69 21.26
C ILE A 173 0.57 -7.03 21.54
N ARG A 174 -0.77 -7.11 21.49
CA ARG A 174 -1.51 -8.36 21.65
C ARG A 174 -1.06 -9.39 20.63
N ALA A 175 -0.96 -9.00 19.36
CA ALA A 175 -0.52 -9.88 18.29
C ALA A 175 0.92 -10.37 18.49
N VAL A 176 1.85 -9.49 18.84
CA VAL A 176 3.27 -9.87 19.06
C VAL A 176 3.44 -10.82 20.23
N LEU A 177 2.62 -10.67 21.27
CA LEU A 177 2.66 -11.52 22.46
C LEU A 177 1.82 -12.81 22.34
N ASP A 178 1.23 -13.05 21.16
CA ASP A 178 0.30 -14.17 20.91
C ASP A 178 -0.91 -14.17 21.88
N TRP A 179 -1.35 -12.99 22.30
CA TRP A 179 -2.54 -12.82 23.11
C TRP A 179 -3.80 -12.85 22.26
N GLN A 180 -4.94 -13.04 22.91
CA GLN A 180 -6.23 -12.88 22.25
C GLN A 180 -6.34 -11.48 21.65
N LEU A 181 -6.59 -11.40 20.33
CA LEU A 181 -6.83 -10.15 19.64
C LEU A 181 -8.12 -9.49 20.17
N GLY A 182 -8.09 -8.17 20.28
CA GLY A 182 -9.22 -7.38 20.74
C GLY A 182 -10.22 -7.10 19.63
N ASP A 183 -11.38 -6.56 20.01
CA ASP A 183 -12.41 -6.13 19.09
C ASP A 183 -11.96 -4.87 18.33
N VAL A 184 -12.08 -4.89 17.02
CA VAL A 184 -11.74 -3.78 16.10
C VAL A 184 -12.97 -3.05 15.57
N GLY A 185 -14.14 -3.33 16.15
CA GLY A 185 -15.40 -2.64 15.86
C GLY A 185 -15.31 -1.13 16.14
N LEU A 186 -16.14 -0.38 15.40
CA LEU A 186 -16.35 1.06 15.53
C LEU A 186 -17.27 1.36 16.72
#